data_e10a45327fe6fc62e2968d97640db8bd
#
_entry.id   e10a45327fe6fc62e2968d97640db8bd
#
_cell.length_a   1.000
_cell.length_b   1.000
_cell.length_c   1.000
_cell.angle_alpha   90.00
_cell.angle_beta   90.00
_cell.angle_gamma   90.00
#
_symmetry.space_group_name_H-M   'P 1'
#
loop_
_entity.id
_entity.type
_entity.pdbx_description
1 polymer ?
#
loop_
_entity_poly.entity_id
_entity_poly.type
_entity_poly.pdbx_seq_one_letter_code
_entity_poly.pdbx_strand_id
1 'polypeptide(L)'
;MTSVHESAVGTRHSPTPPPDPTHLTGGEALVRALAAHGITQAFGIPGTHNLEIYRHLTAYGLAHIAPRHEQGAGYAADAYARVTGTPGVAITTTGPALLNIAAAVGQAYSDSVPLLVISPGMPLRHPRQSTGLLHEMRSQSEALRNVAAFSHRVSSVAEIGAAVARAFTLFRSERPRPAHIEIPLDLLEATEPAGPVRTAPPAAPRVPDAVRIEEAAALLARAERPALVLGGGARGAGAQCLALAEQLAAPVVTTANGKALVDEDHPLSLGVSLHSPAVQEWLTSRDVVLAVGTELAESDIWTAEPLPLQGELIRVDLDPAQMYAGLPADVPLVGDAAATLDALTVALDLGLALETAVAAGHTVTADPTTAHTETVALKAARDDESRPRDAHWLPYLEAIRGALAPDAVVTSDSAQCCYYGALPHLTLGRRARYLHPTGFGTLGYALPAAIGAKAACPDRQVVALSGDGGLQFSIQELATAAALQQPLAVVVFDNSGYGEIRDEMNARGDAPLAVDHARVDLAALARAYGGHGATAHSPEELAKLLSTALITPAPTLIVVPEESA
;
A
#
# COMPACT_ATOMS: atom_id res chain seq x y z
N MET A 1 34.22 -6.09 -31.65
CA MET A 1 33.85 -7.35 -30.97
C MET A 1 34.71 -7.44 -29.73
N THR A 2 34.30 -6.91 -28.64
CA THR A 2 34.86 -7.20 -27.30
C THR A 2 33.75 -6.94 -26.32
N SER A 3 33.39 -7.97 -25.62
CA SER A 3 32.32 -8.04 -24.65
C SER A 3 32.59 -7.14 -23.45
N VAL A 4 31.63 -6.27 -23.12
CA VAL A 4 31.54 -5.63 -21.81
C VAL A 4 30.25 -6.09 -21.17
N HIS A 5 30.31 -7.24 -20.51
CA HIS A 5 29.35 -7.69 -19.52
C HIS A 5 30.11 -7.82 -18.21
N GLU A 6 30.10 -6.78 -17.40
CA GLU A 6 30.36 -6.90 -15.98
C GLU A 6 29.07 -6.62 -15.24
N SER A 7 28.59 -7.67 -14.59
CA SER A 7 27.43 -7.74 -13.74
C SER A 7 27.62 -6.90 -12.48
N ALA A 8 26.80 -5.88 -12.30
CA ALA A 8 26.70 -5.16 -11.04
C ALA A 8 25.73 -5.89 -10.08
N VAL A 9 26.16 -7.03 -9.55
CA VAL A 9 25.61 -7.56 -8.29
C VAL A 9 26.41 -6.92 -7.17
N GLY A 10 25.89 -5.84 -6.59
CA GLY A 10 26.52 -5.12 -5.50
C GLY A 10 26.59 -5.96 -4.22
N THR A 11 27.78 -6.41 -3.88
CA THR A 11 28.12 -6.84 -2.52
C THR A 11 27.81 -5.70 -1.56
N ARG A 12 27.03 -5.96 -0.52
CA ARG A 12 26.75 -5.01 0.58
C ARG A 12 28.08 -4.70 1.31
N HIS A 13 28.76 -3.66 0.86
CA HIS A 13 29.77 -3.00 1.66
C HIS A 13 29.03 -1.96 2.51
N SER A 14 29.16 -2.04 3.83
CA SER A 14 28.80 -0.92 4.70
C SER A 14 29.72 0.24 4.36
N PRO A 15 29.25 1.31 3.73
CA PRO A 15 30.11 2.44 3.40
C PRO A 15 30.50 3.16 4.67
N THR A 16 31.79 3.38 4.84
CA THR A 16 32.27 4.38 5.79
C THR A 16 31.72 5.73 5.32
N PRO A 17 30.99 6.47 6.15
CA PRO A 17 30.47 7.77 5.75
C PRO A 17 31.65 8.65 5.28
N PRO A 18 31.50 9.39 4.16
CA PRO A 18 32.53 10.30 3.68
C PRO A 18 32.86 11.31 4.79
N PRO A 19 34.13 11.81 4.87
CA PRO A 19 34.49 12.86 5.80
C PRO A 19 33.54 14.04 5.60
N ASP A 20 33.09 14.67 6.70
CA ASP A 20 32.10 15.75 6.70
C ASP A 20 32.65 16.94 5.89
N PRO A 21 32.27 17.12 4.61
CA PRO A 21 32.80 18.20 3.80
C PRO A 21 32.26 19.53 4.31
N THR A 22 33.10 20.55 4.33
CA THR A 22 32.71 21.89 4.78
C THR A 22 31.75 22.59 3.82
N HIS A 23 31.69 22.12 2.56
CA HIS A 23 30.79 22.65 1.52
C HIS A 23 30.23 21.49 0.69
N LEU A 24 28.91 21.49 0.42
CA LEU A 24 28.23 20.50 -0.38
C LEU A 24 27.46 21.16 -1.53
N THR A 25 27.28 20.42 -2.62
CA THR A 25 26.25 20.79 -3.60
C THR A 25 24.85 20.52 -3.03
N GLY A 26 23.82 21.16 -3.61
CA GLY A 26 22.45 20.91 -3.19
C GLY A 26 22.04 19.46 -3.41
N GLY A 27 22.49 18.82 -4.50
CA GLY A 27 22.26 17.40 -4.75
C GLY A 27 22.91 16.51 -3.70
N GLU A 28 24.15 16.81 -3.30
CA GLU A 28 24.85 16.08 -2.24
C GLU A 28 24.19 16.29 -0.87
N ALA A 29 23.80 17.53 -0.53
CA ALA A 29 23.10 17.84 0.71
C ALA A 29 21.77 17.07 0.83
N LEU A 30 21.03 16.92 -0.26
CA LEU A 30 19.82 16.10 -0.32
C LEU A 30 20.12 14.64 -0.04
N VAL A 31 21.05 14.02 -0.78
CA VAL A 31 21.36 12.58 -0.64
C VAL A 31 21.89 12.27 0.77
N ARG A 32 22.74 13.15 1.32
CA ARG A 32 23.20 13.07 2.71
C ARG A 32 22.03 13.12 3.70
N ALA A 33 21.05 14.01 3.47
CA ALA A 33 19.88 14.09 4.34
C ALA A 33 19.02 12.83 4.28
N LEU A 34 18.80 12.26 3.09
CA LEU A 34 18.08 11.00 2.90
C LEU A 34 18.78 9.84 3.63
N ALA A 35 20.10 9.68 3.42
CA ALA A 35 20.89 8.65 4.07
C ALA A 35 20.84 8.76 5.61
N ALA A 36 20.94 9.98 6.16
CA ALA A 36 20.84 10.23 7.58
C ALA A 36 19.45 9.86 8.17
N HIS A 37 18.39 9.87 7.37
CA HIS A 37 17.06 9.40 7.76
C HIS A 37 16.86 7.90 7.55
N GLY A 38 17.88 7.16 7.13
CA GLY A 38 17.87 5.71 6.97
C GLY A 38 17.38 5.23 5.60
N ILE A 39 17.33 6.11 4.60
CA ILE A 39 16.97 5.70 3.23
C ILE A 39 18.15 4.98 2.60
N THR A 40 17.89 3.78 2.10
CA THR A 40 18.86 2.91 1.44
C THR A 40 18.48 2.58 0.00
N GLN A 41 17.25 2.90 -0.42
CA GLN A 41 16.71 2.60 -1.75
C GLN A 41 15.97 3.83 -2.30
N ALA A 42 16.21 4.13 -3.57
CA ALA A 42 15.46 5.11 -4.35
C ALA A 42 15.02 4.52 -5.69
N PHE A 43 13.94 5.07 -6.23
CA PHE A 43 13.37 4.71 -7.52
C PHE A 43 13.30 5.96 -8.40
N GLY A 44 13.52 5.84 -9.71
CA GLY A 44 13.40 6.99 -10.58
C GLY A 44 14.21 6.84 -11.88
N ILE A 45 14.11 7.84 -12.73
CA ILE A 45 14.77 7.86 -14.04
C ILE A 45 15.75 9.02 -14.08
N PRO A 46 17.04 8.78 -14.40
CA PRO A 46 18.00 9.85 -14.57
C PRO A 46 17.67 10.68 -15.81
N GLY A 47 17.79 11.99 -15.69
CA GLY A 47 17.64 12.97 -16.77
C GLY A 47 18.57 14.16 -16.53
N THR A 48 18.75 15.00 -17.51
CA THR A 48 19.72 16.12 -17.44
C THR A 48 19.59 16.95 -16.17
N HIS A 49 18.35 17.16 -15.69
CA HIS A 49 18.11 18.08 -14.58
C HIS A 49 18.28 17.45 -13.18
N ASN A 50 18.38 16.12 -13.06
CA ASN A 50 18.57 15.46 -11.76
C ASN A 50 19.93 14.75 -11.63
N LEU A 51 20.85 14.90 -12.59
CA LEU A 51 22.15 14.22 -12.57
C LEU A 51 22.96 14.55 -11.32
N GLU A 52 22.83 15.78 -10.80
CA GLU A 52 23.54 16.18 -9.59
C GLU A 52 23.08 15.41 -8.35
N ILE A 53 21.83 14.92 -8.32
CA ILE A 53 21.35 14.02 -7.26
C ILE A 53 21.94 12.62 -7.47
N TYR A 54 21.85 12.10 -8.69
CA TYR A 54 22.25 10.73 -9.01
C TYR A 54 23.73 10.44 -8.77
N ARG A 55 24.61 11.41 -9.04
CA ARG A 55 26.07 11.24 -8.85
C ARG A 55 26.48 10.96 -7.42
N HIS A 56 25.63 11.30 -6.43
CA HIS A 56 25.94 11.13 -5.01
C HIS A 56 25.29 9.89 -4.38
N LEU A 57 24.31 9.23 -5.03
CA LEU A 57 23.55 8.12 -4.44
C LEU A 57 24.47 7.01 -3.90
N THR A 58 25.38 6.51 -4.73
CA THR A 58 26.28 5.40 -4.36
C THR A 58 27.24 5.78 -3.23
N ALA A 59 27.74 7.01 -3.21
CA ALA A 59 28.67 7.48 -2.19
C ALA A 59 28.05 7.50 -0.80
N TYR A 60 26.73 7.69 -0.71
CA TYR A 60 25.97 7.66 0.55
C TYR A 60 25.21 6.35 0.77
N GLY A 61 25.50 5.31 0.00
CA GLY A 61 24.94 3.97 0.19
C GLY A 61 23.48 3.81 -0.23
N LEU A 62 22.94 4.69 -1.07
CA LEU A 62 21.61 4.54 -1.62
C LEU A 62 21.67 3.70 -2.91
N ALA A 63 21.02 2.54 -2.88
CA ALA A 63 20.75 1.75 -4.06
C ALA A 63 19.66 2.43 -4.92
N HIS A 64 19.65 2.13 -6.20
CA HIS A 64 18.73 2.74 -7.14
C HIS A 64 18.15 1.71 -8.12
N ILE A 65 16.86 1.79 -8.38
CA ILE A 65 16.17 1.06 -9.45
C ILE A 65 15.60 2.06 -10.43
N ALA A 66 15.94 1.87 -11.72
CA ALA A 66 15.45 2.70 -12.82
C ALA A 66 14.28 2.00 -13.53
N PRO A 67 13.02 2.37 -13.22
CA PRO A 67 11.86 1.91 -13.97
C PRO A 67 11.85 2.51 -15.39
N ARG A 68 10.86 2.12 -16.19
CA ARG A 68 10.72 2.61 -17.57
C ARG A 68 9.72 3.76 -17.69
N HIS A 69 9.00 4.04 -16.60
CA HIS A 69 8.06 5.16 -16.48
C HIS A 69 8.02 5.66 -15.03
N GLU A 70 7.84 6.96 -14.81
CA GLU A 70 7.86 7.54 -13.47
C GLU A 70 6.66 7.09 -12.61
N GLN A 71 5.53 6.78 -13.21
CA GLN A 71 4.41 6.15 -12.51
C GLN A 71 4.86 4.81 -11.89
N GLY A 72 5.62 4.01 -12.64
CA GLY A 72 6.24 2.78 -12.14
C GLY A 72 7.20 3.04 -10.98
N ALA A 73 7.98 4.14 -11.03
CA ALA A 73 8.83 4.54 -9.91
C ALA A 73 8.02 4.83 -8.64
N GLY A 74 6.90 5.54 -8.79
CA GLY A 74 6.00 5.87 -7.68
C GLY A 74 5.38 4.63 -7.06
N TYR A 75 4.84 3.70 -7.86
CA TYR A 75 4.25 2.45 -7.36
C TYR A 75 5.29 1.50 -6.75
N ALA A 76 6.50 1.44 -7.29
CA ALA A 76 7.57 0.67 -6.68
C ALA A 76 7.98 1.25 -5.32
N ALA A 77 8.09 2.57 -5.20
CA ALA A 77 8.38 3.26 -3.95
C ALA A 77 7.24 3.10 -2.92
N ASP A 78 5.97 3.14 -3.36
CA ASP A 78 4.78 2.85 -2.54
C ASP A 78 4.87 1.44 -1.94
N ALA A 79 5.03 0.42 -2.78
CA ALA A 79 5.12 -0.96 -2.33
C ALA A 79 6.33 -1.21 -1.41
N TYR A 80 7.48 -0.59 -1.72
CA TYR A 80 8.66 -0.63 -0.85
C TYR A 80 8.33 -0.11 0.56
N ALA A 81 7.62 1.03 0.63
CA ALA A 81 7.20 1.59 1.90
C ALA A 81 6.23 0.67 2.68
N ARG A 82 5.23 0.11 2.00
CA ARG A 82 4.25 -0.80 2.62
C ARG A 82 4.90 -2.10 3.14
N VAL A 83 5.97 -2.59 2.50
CA VAL A 83 6.66 -3.83 2.91
C VAL A 83 7.67 -3.58 4.01
N THR A 84 8.45 -2.49 3.93
CA THR A 84 9.54 -2.19 4.87
C THR A 84 9.12 -1.38 6.09
N GLY A 85 8.03 -0.62 6.00
CA GLY A 85 7.70 0.44 6.96
C GLY A 85 8.61 1.67 6.88
N THR A 86 9.54 1.71 5.93
CA THR A 86 10.43 2.86 5.66
C THR A 86 9.82 3.69 4.52
N PRO A 87 9.80 5.02 4.60
CA PRO A 87 9.26 5.83 3.51
C PRO A 87 9.90 5.51 2.15
N GLY A 88 9.07 5.35 1.13
CA GLY A 88 9.53 5.19 -0.24
C GLY A 88 10.05 6.51 -0.80
N VAL A 89 11.11 6.46 -1.62
CA VAL A 89 11.69 7.65 -2.25
C VAL A 89 11.67 7.50 -3.77
N ALA A 90 11.04 8.44 -4.45
CA ALA A 90 11.04 8.54 -5.91
C ALA A 90 11.70 9.84 -6.36
N ILE A 91 12.63 9.74 -7.33
CA ILE A 91 13.37 10.87 -7.88
C ILE A 91 12.98 11.04 -9.35
N THR A 92 12.36 12.16 -9.67
CA THR A 92 11.98 12.50 -11.05
C THR A 92 12.94 13.54 -11.64
N THR A 93 12.88 13.75 -12.96
CA THR A 93 13.35 15.01 -13.55
C THR A 93 12.24 16.07 -13.51
N THR A 94 12.45 17.22 -14.10
CA THR A 94 11.48 18.33 -14.15
C THR A 94 10.33 18.05 -15.12
N GLY A 95 9.25 18.80 -15.00
CA GLY A 95 8.17 18.90 -15.97
C GLY A 95 7.43 17.59 -16.20
N PRO A 96 7.55 16.95 -17.39
CA PRO A 96 6.77 15.78 -17.76
C PRO A 96 6.95 14.60 -16.78
N ALA A 97 8.15 14.38 -16.28
CA ALA A 97 8.43 13.30 -15.32
C ALA A 97 7.65 13.49 -14.01
N LEU A 98 7.55 14.73 -13.52
CA LEU A 98 6.75 15.03 -12.34
C LEU A 98 5.26 14.81 -12.57
N LEU A 99 4.75 15.12 -13.76
CA LEU A 99 3.35 14.85 -14.09
C LEU A 99 3.08 13.35 -14.27
N ASN A 100 4.03 12.61 -14.83
CA ASN A 100 3.92 11.16 -14.98
C ASN A 100 3.80 10.42 -13.63
N ILE A 101 4.43 10.89 -12.57
CA ILE A 101 4.36 10.24 -11.24
C ILE A 101 3.09 10.62 -10.47
N ALA A 102 2.35 11.65 -10.89
CA ALA A 102 1.25 12.23 -10.11
C ALA A 102 0.15 11.22 -9.75
N ALA A 103 -0.18 10.28 -10.64
CA ALA A 103 -1.14 9.22 -10.38
C ALA A 103 -0.69 8.31 -9.21
N ALA A 104 0.59 7.95 -9.17
CA ALA A 104 1.14 7.15 -8.07
C ALA A 104 1.18 7.94 -6.75
N VAL A 105 1.41 9.26 -6.81
CA VAL A 105 1.32 10.13 -5.62
C VAL A 105 -0.11 10.20 -5.10
N GLY A 106 -1.11 10.32 -5.99
CA GLY A 106 -2.53 10.29 -5.63
C GLY A 106 -2.93 8.95 -4.99
N GLN A 107 -2.44 7.84 -5.52
CA GLN A 107 -2.65 6.52 -4.93
C GLN A 107 -2.04 6.41 -3.52
N ALA A 108 -0.79 6.83 -3.35
CA ALA A 108 -0.14 6.85 -2.05
C ALA A 108 -0.85 7.79 -1.05
N TYR A 109 -1.42 8.90 -1.53
CA TYR A 109 -2.22 9.81 -0.71
C TYR A 109 -3.50 9.13 -0.22
N SER A 110 -4.23 8.51 -1.13
CA SER A 110 -5.48 7.82 -0.81
C SER A 110 -5.27 6.68 0.19
N ASP A 111 -4.24 5.87 -0.02
CA ASP A 111 -3.94 4.70 0.82
C ASP A 111 -3.04 4.99 2.04
N SER A 112 -2.75 6.26 2.30
CA SER A 112 -1.95 6.67 3.48
C SER A 112 -0.55 6.07 3.52
N VAL A 113 0.18 6.13 2.38
CA VAL A 113 1.53 5.59 2.24
C VAL A 113 2.57 6.70 2.32
N PRO A 114 3.63 6.54 3.14
CA PRO A 114 4.71 7.51 3.23
C PRO A 114 5.58 7.45 1.96
N LEU A 115 5.36 8.37 1.04
CA LEU A 115 6.09 8.50 -0.23
C LEU A 115 6.72 9.88 -0.32
N LEU A 116 8.04 9.95 -0.47
CA LEU A 116 8.76 11.19 -0.74
C LEU A 116 9.10 11.29 -2.23
N VAL A 117 8.51 12.26 -2.90
CA VAL A 117 8.86 12.60 -4.28
C VAL A 117 9.83 13.77 -4.28
N ILE A 118 10.91 13.63 -5.01
CA ILE A 118 11.94 14.63 -5.19
C ILE A 118 12.02 14.99 -6.66
N SER A 119 11.93 16.27 -6.96
CA SER A 119 12.14 16.78 -8.32
C SER A 119 13.07 17.98 -8.34
N PRO A 120 13.89 18.14 -9.38
CA PRO A 120 14.42 19.45 -9.72
C PRO A 120 13.29 20.41 -10.08
N GLY A 121 13.56 21.71 -10.01
CA GLY A 121 12.65 22.78 -10.43
C GLY A 121 13.33 23.83 -11.27
N MET A 122 12.58 24.70 -11.92
CA MET A 122 13.16 25.82 -12.62
C MET A 122 14.03 26.66 -11.67
N PRO A 123 15.10 27.33 -12.15
CA PRO A 123 15.98 28.14 -11.30
C PRO A 123 15.22 29.14 -10.42
N LEU A 124 15.75 29.51 -9.27
CA LEU A 124 15.10 30.43 -8.33
C LEU A 124 14.70 31.75 -8.98
N ARG A 125 15.58 32.28 -9.83
CA ARG A 125 15.37 33.55 -10.50
C ARG A 125 14.59 33.47 -11.81
N HIS A 126 14.02 32.27 -12.11
CA HIS A 126 13.17 32.11 -13.27
C HIS A 126 11.92 32.98 -13.12
N PRO A 127 11.59 33.81 -14.15
CA PRO A 127 10.54 34.82 -14.04
C PRO A 127 9.13 34.26 -13.91
N ARG A 128 8.97 32.93 -13.90
CA ARG A 128 7.67 32.23 -13.87
C ARG A 128 6.75 32.57 -15.06
N GLN A 129 7.37 32.99 -16.13
CA GLN A 129 6.76 33.19 -17.44
C GLN A 129 7.34 32.17 -18.40
N SER A 130 6.58 31.81 -19.43
CA SER A 130 7.07 30.91 -20.48
C SER A 130 8.26 31.53 -21.20
N THR A 131 9.43 30.96 -20.98
CA THR A 131 10.69 31.43 -21.57
C THR A 131 11.30 30.43 -22.55
N GLY A 132 10.63 29.24 -22.68
CA GLY A 132 11.06 28.17 -23.58
C GLY A 132 12.20 27.31 -23.01
N LEU A 133 12.41 27.32 -21.69
CA LEU A 133 13.33 26.37 -21.04
C LEU A 133 12.83 24.94 -21.17
N LEU A 134 13.77 24.00 -21.32
CA LEU A 134 13.44 22.57 -21.37
C LEU A 134 12.66 22.16 -20.13
N HIS A 135 11.53 21.44 -20.33
CA HIS A 135 10.63 20.95 -19.26
C HIS A 135 9.99 22.06 -18.41
N GLU A 136 9.99 23.30 -18.92
CA GLU A 136 9.35 24.41 -18.23
C GLU A 136 7.85 24.15 -18.05
N MET A 137 7.35 24.43 -16.86
CA MET A 137 5.93 24.46 -16.56
C MET A 137 5.61 25.59 -15.57
N ARG A 138 4.34 25.98 -15.48
CA ARG A 138 3.92 27.13 -14.67
C ARG A 138 4.31 27.01 -13.21
N SER A 139 4.06 25.85 -12.60
CA SER A 139 4.43 25.52 -11.22
C SER A 139 4.38 24.03 -10.99
N GLN A 140 5.51 23.41 -10.72
CA GLN A 140 5.59 21.99 -10.35
C GLN A 140 5.01 21.74 -8.96
N SER A 141 5.34 22.61 -8.01
CA SER A 141 4.84 22.50 -6.64
C SER A 141 3.31 22.59 -6.56
N GLU A 142 2.69 23.48 -7.34
CA GLU A 142 1.23 23.57 -7.40
C GLU A 142 0.61 22.34 -8.07
N ALA A 143 1.25 21.74 -9.05
CA ALA A 143 0.74 20.54 -9.73
C ALA A 143 0.59 19.36 -8.74
N LEU A 144 1.57 19.12 -7.86
CA LEU A 144 1.50 18.03 -6.88
C LEU A 144 0.79 18.40 -5.56
N ARG A 145 0.52 19.67 -5.30
CA ARG A 145 -0.14 20.11 -4.06
C ARG A 145 -1.51 19.46 -3.84
N ASN A 146 -2.20 19.10 -4.90
CA ASN A 146 -3.54 18.52 -4.84
C ASN A 146 -3.56 17.01 -4.58
N VAL A 147 -2.40 16.35 -4.66
CA VAL A 147 -2.25 14.90 -4.47
C VAL A 147 -1.18 14.54 -3.43
N ALA A 148 -0.67 15.53 -2.70
CA ALA A 148 0.33 15.35 -1.65
C ALA A 148 -0.07 16.13 -0.39
N ALA A 149 0.38 15.69 0.79
CA ALA A 149 0.16 16.42 2.04
C ALA A 149 0.82 17.80 2.02
N PHE A 150 2.00 17.89 1.41
CA PHE A 150 2.60 19.15 1.04
C PHE A 150 3.48 19.00 -0.21
N SER A 151 3.63 20.10 -0.91
CA SER A 151 4.61 20.26 -1.99
C SER A 151 5.41 21.53 -1.68
N HIS A 152 6.72 21.38 -1.49
CA HIS A 152 7.60 22.43 -1.00
C HIS A 152 8.76 22.68 -1.95
N ARG A 153 8.90 23.93 -2.38
CA ARG A 153 10.03 24.38 -3.18
C ARG A 153 11.04 25.07 -2.28
N VAL A 154 12.25 24.51 -2.17
CA VAL A 154 13.31 25.05 -1.33
C VAL A 154 13.90 26.34 -1.94
N SER A 155 14.42 27.21 -1.09
CA SER A 155 14.97 28.53 -1.46
C SER A 155 16.48 28.66 -1.26
N SER A 156 17.12 27.66 -0.61
CA SER A 156 18.57 27.61 -0.38
C SER A 156 19.04 26.16 -0.18
N VAL A 157 20.33 25.90 -0.36
CA VAL A 157 20.92 24.59 -0.07
C VAL A 157 20.78 24.23 1.42
N ALA A 158 20.93 25.21 2.30
CA ALA A 158 20.79 25.02 3.74
C ALA A 158 19.39 24.56 4.17
N GLU A 159 18.33 24.90 3.38
CA GLU A 159 16.94 24.51 3.66
C GLU A 159 16.65 23.05 3.32
N ILE A 160 17.42 22.41 2.41
CA ILE A 160 17.15 21.07 1.90
C ILE A 160 17.04 20.05 3.05
N GLY A 161 17.98 20.07 3.99
CA GLY A 161 17.96 19.17 5.14
C GLY A 161 16.72 19.36 6.02
N ALA A 162 16.25 20.59 6.20
CA ALA A 162 15.03 20.90 6.97
C ALA A 162 13.77 20.44 6.23
N ALA A 163 13.72 20.58 4.89
CA ALA A 163 12.61 20.10 4.07
C ALA A 163 12.48 18.56 4.14
N VAL A 164 13.61 17.84 4.05
CA VAL A 164 13.63 16.38 4.24
C VAL A 164 13.17 16.02 5.65
N ALA A 165 13.72 16.65 6.70
CA ALA A 165 13.32 16.40 8.08
C ALA A 165 11.81 16.64 8.31
N ARG A 166 11.22 17.66 7.67
CA ARG A 166 9.78 17.93 7.70
C ARG A 166 8.98 16.76 7.11
N ALA A 167 9.40 16.22 5.96
CA ALA A 167 8.72 15.05 5.35
C ALA A 167 8.76 13.84 6.30
N PHE A 168 9.91 13.57 6.90
CA PHE A 168 10.04 12.46 7.85
C PHE A 168 9.29 12.70 9.17
N THR A 169 9.13 13.93 9.61
CA THR A 169 8.27 14.28 10.75
C THR A 169 6.81 13.94 10.43
N LEU A 170 6.30 14.34 9.27
CA LEU A 170 4.96 13.97 8.81
C LEU A 170 4.78 12.45 8.83
N PHE A 171 5.69 11.70 8.21
CA PHE A 171 5.58 10.24 8.08
C PHE A 171 5.59 9.48 9.41
N ARG A 172 6.18 10.07 10.47
CA ARG A 172 6.38 9.42 11.78
C ARG A 172 5.45 9.90 12.88
N SER A 173 4.79 11.04 12.69
CA SER A 173 4.03 11.71 13.76
C SER A 173 2.56 11.92 13.44
N GLU A 174 2.19 11.78 12.16
CA GLU A 174 0.84 12.02 11.67
C GLU A 174 0.39 10.85 10.80
N ARG A 175 -0.84 10.90 10.31
CA ARG A 175 -1.28 9.97 9.27
C ARG A 175 -0.35 10.10 8.06
N PRO A 176 0.35 9.05 7.64
CA PRO A 176 1.32 9.16 6.56
C PRO A 176 0.61 9.50 5.24
N ARG A 177 1.16 10.48 4.54
CA ARG A 177 0.71 10.94 3.23
C ARG A 177 1.93 11.32 2.40
N PRO A 178 1.91 11.23 1.07
CA PRO A 178 3.04 11.60 0.24
C PRO A 178 3.42 13.07 0.42
N ALA A 179 4.72 13.34 0.29
CA ALA A 179 5.30 14.67 0.30
C ALA A 179 6.16 14.91 -0.95
N HIS A 180 6.19 16.13 -1.43
CA HIS A 180 7.02 16.54 -2.57
C HIS A 180 7.99 17.65 -2.19
N ILE A 181 9.26 17.50 -2.56
CA ILE A 181 10.31 18.52 -2.43
C ILE A 181 10.82 18.87 -3.80
N GLU A 182 10.64 20.13 -4.20
CA GLU A 182 11.18 20.72 -5.42
C GLU A 182 12.46 21.47 -5.12
N ILE A 183 13.56 21.10 -5.80
CA ILE A 183 14.87 21.75 -5.63
C ILE A 183 15.22 22.48 -6.94
N PRO A 184 15.27 23.82 -6.94
CA PRO A 184 15.68 24.60 -8.10
C PRO A 184 17.02 24.15 -8.67
N LEU A 185 17.14 24.13 -10.01
CA LEU A 185 18.35 23.67 -10.73
C LEU A 185 19.62 24.40 -10.29
N ASP A 186 19.54 25.71 -10.12
CA ASP A 186 20.66 26.53 -9.66
C ASP A 186 21.08 26.19 -8.21
N LEU A 187 20.16 25.71 -7.37
CA LEU A 187 20.48 25.24 -6.02
C LEU A 187 21.06 23.82 -6.02
N LEU A 188 20.63 22.95 -6.94
CA LEU A 188 21.20 21.60 -7.01
C LEU A 188 22.71 21.62 -7.25
N GLU A 189 23.19 22.53 -8.09
CA GLU A 189 24.60 22.68 -8.46
C GLU A 189 25.35 23.66 -7.54
N ALA A 190 24.65 24.52 -6.80
CA ALA A 190 25.26 25.48 -5.90
C ALA A 190 26.01 24.78 -4.77
N THR A 191 27.25 25.20 -4.53
CA THR A 191 28.08 24.70 -3.43
C THR A 191 28.05 25.69 -2.28
N GLU A 192 27.50 25.28 -1.15
CA GLU A 192 27.33 26.10 0.04
C GLU A 192 27.86 25.39 1.28
N PRO A 193 28.15 26.13 2.40
CA PRO A 193 28.54 25.52 3.64
C PRO A 193 27.50 24.49 4.12
N ALA A 194 27.94 23.26 4.36
CA ALA A 194 27.09 22.20 4.84
C ALA A 194 26.75 22.43 6.32
N GLY A 195 25.48 22.65 6.58
CA GLY A 195 24.95 22.60 7.93
C GLY A 195 24.92 21.17 8.49
N PRO A 196 24.77 20.99 9.82
CA PRO A 196 24.53 19.68 10.39
C PRO A 196 23.22 19.10 9.86
N VAL A 197 23.22 17.81 9.50
CA VAL A 197 21.98 17.11 9.18
C VAL A 197 21.21 16.87 10.48
N ARG A 198 20.03 17.46 10.58
CA ARG A 198 19.10 17.21 11.68
C ARG A 198 18.13 16.11 11.23
N THR A 199 18.21 14.97 11.87
CA THR A 199 17.24 13.91 11.66
C THR A 199 15.97 14.19 12.46
N ALA A 200 14.81 13.85 11.90
CA ALA A 200 13.55 13.82 12.64
C ALA A 200 13.51 12.53 13.47
N PRO A 201 13.67 12.57 14.79
CA PRO A 201 13.52 11.37 15.62
C PRO A 201 12.06 10.88 15.55
N PRO A 202 11.81 9.57 15.74
CA PRO A 202 10.44 9.08 15.90
C PRO A 202 9.79 9.78 17.10
N ALA A 203 8.58 10.28 16.94
CA ALA A 203 7.78 10.72 18.06
C ALA A 203 7.35 9.51 18.90
N ALA A 204 7.10 9.72 20.20
CA ALA A 204 6.44 8.72 21.01
C ALA A 204 5.04 8.44 20.44
N PRO A 205 4.59 7.16 20.41
CA PRO A 205 3.22 6.85 19.97
C PRO A 205 2.21 7.64 20.78
N ARG A 206 1.25 8.26 20.10
CA ARG A 206 0.15 8.98 20.76
C ARG A 206 -0.79 7.99 21.41
N VAL A 207 -1.10 8.18 22.69
CA VAL A 207 -2.16 7.46 23.41
C VAL A 207 -3.34 8.44 23.61
N PRO A 208 -4.57 8.01 23.38
CA PRO A 208 -5.77 8.83 23.66
C PRO A 208 -5.88 9.20 25.15
N ASP A 209 -6.75 10.17 25.44
CA ASP A 209 -7.07 10.55 26.82
C ASP A 209 -7.60 9.36 27.63
N ALA A 210 -7.16 9.24 28.90
CA ALA A 210 -7.49 8.11 29.76
C ALA A 210 -9.02 7.97 29.97
N VAL A 211 -9.74 9.09 30.06
CA VAL A 211 -11.21 9.08 30.23
C VAL A 211 -11.89 8.44 28.99
N ARG A 212 -11.38 8.73 27.78
CA ARG A 212 -11.89 8.11 26.55
C ARG A 212 -11.55 6.62 26.45
N ILE A 213 -10.39 6.21 26.92
CA ILE A 213 -10.01 4.79 27.01
C ILE A 213 -10.94 4.06 27.99
N GLU A 214 -11.22 4.64 29.18
CA GLU A 214 -12.14 4.08 30.16
C GLU A 214 -13.58 3.98 29.62
N GLU A 215 -14.05 5.00 28.90
CA GLU A 215 -15.36 5.02 28.25
C GLU A 215 -15.47 3.88 27.20
N ALA A 216 -14.47 3.73 26.33
CA ALA A 216 -14.42 2.67 25.32
C ALA A 216 -14.35 1.28 25.99
N ALA A 217 -13.52 1.11 27.02
CA ALA A 217 -13.42 -0.13 27.77
C ALA A 217 -14.74 -0.52 28.43
N ALA A 218 -15.45 0.45 29.03
CA ALA A 218 -16.76 0.21 29.62
C ALA A 218 -17.83 -0.19 28.60
N LEU A 219 -17.77 0.35 27.37
CA LEU A 219 -18.64 -0.08 26.27
C LEU A 219 -18.34 -1.52 25.85
N LEU A 220 -17.07 -1.84 25.62
CA LEU A 220 -16.63 -3.18 25.20
C LEU A 220 -16.89 -4.24 26.28
N ALA A 221 -16.71 -3.91 27.56
CA ALA A 221 -16.95 -4.83 28.67
C ALA A 221 -18.42 -5.28 28.78
N ARG A 222 -19.38 -4.41 28.38
CA ARG A 222 -20.82 -4.73 28.40
C ARG A 222 -21.40 -5.19 27.07
N ALA A 223 -20.56 -5.22 26.01
CA ALA A 223 -21.03 -5.61 24.68
C ALA A 223 -21.46 -7.08 24.64
N GLU A 224 -22.65 -7.34 24.16
CA GLU A 224 -23.18 -8.69 23.94
C GLU A 224 -22.83 -9.21 22.55
N ARG A 225 -22.67 -8.32 21.59
CA ARG A 225 -22.42 -8.64 20.18
C ARG A 225 -21.37 -7.69 19.58
N PRO A 226 -20.13 -7.70 20.10
CA PRO A 226 -19.07 -6.85 19.60
C PRO A 226 -18.58 -7.29 18.23
N ALA A 227 -18.03 -6.35 17.44
CA ALA A 227 -17.33 -6.62 16.21
C ALA A 227 -16.10 -5.72 16.05
N LEU A 228 -15.06 -6.22 15.38
CA LEU A 228 -13.88 -5.44 15.02
C LEU A 228 -13.82 -5.22 13.52
N VAL A 229 -13.54 -3.97 13.11
CA VAL A 229 -13.23 -3.59 11.73
C VAL A 229 -11.80 -3.09 11.65
N LEU A 230 -10.93 -3.80 10.95
CA LEU A 230 -9.50 -3.51 10.93
C LEU A 230 -9.05 -3.02 9.54
N GLY A 231 -8.52 -1.82 9.50
CA GLY A 231 -7.97 -1.22 8.28
C GLY A 231 -6.44 -1.21 8.22
N GLY A 232 -5.93 -0.55 7.18
CA GLY A 232 -4.48 -0.42 6.94
C GLY A 232 -3.71 0.22 8.08
N GLY A 233 -4.31 1.15 8.82
CA GLY A 233 -3.71 1.82 9.98
C GLY A 233 -3.48 0.89 11.19
N ALA A 234 -4.16 -0.26 11.25
CA ALA A 234 -3.97 -1.26 12.29
C ALA A 234 -2.78 -2.21 12.03
N ARG A 235 -2.05 -2.04 10.92
CA ARG A 235 -1.02 -3.01 10.48
C ARG A 235 0.10 -3.24 11.50
N GLY A 236 0.46 -2.23 12.25
CA GLY A 236 1.44 -2.34 13.36
C GLY A 236 0.90 -2.98 14.63
N ALA A 237 -0.43 -3.18 14.73
CA ALA A 237 -1.15 -3.62 15.93
C ALA A 237 -1.84 -4.99 15.77
N GLY A 238 -1.44 -5.80 14.79
CA GLY A 238 -2.12 -7.06 14.48
C GLY A 238 -2.19 -8.06 15.64
N ALA A 239 -1.17 -8.11 16.50
CA ALA A 239 -1.15 -8.95 17.69
C ALA A 239 -2.16 -8.46 18.74
N GLN A 240 -2.22 -7.15 18.98
CA GLN A 240 -3.18 -6.52 19.90
C GLN A 240 -4.61 -6.68 19.40
N CYS A 241 -4.82 -6.47 18.09
CA CYS A 241 -6.14 -6.66 17.47
C CYS A 241 -6.65 -8.09 17.67
N LEU A 242 -5.79 -9.09 17.44
CA LEU A 242 -6.18 -10.49 17.61
C LEU A 242 -6.46 -10.82 19.08
N ALA A 243 -5.57 -10.41 20.00
CA ALA A 243 -5.76 -10.66 21.43
C ALA A 243 -7.07 -10.04 21.95
N LEU A 244 -7.38 -8.81 21.53
CA LEU A 244 -8.63 -8.15 21.91
C LEU A 244 -9.85 -8.84 21.29
N ALA A 245 -9.78 -9.29 20.03
CA ALA A 245 -10.85 -10.04 19.39
C ALA A 245 -11.13 -11.37 20.11
N GLU A 246 -10.09 -12.08 20.53
CA GLU A 246 -10.21 -13.32 21.30
C GLU A 246 -10.78 -13.06 22.70
N GLN A 247 -10.32 -12.01 23.40
CA GLN A 247 -10.81 -11.61 24.71
C GLN A 247 -12.31 -11.29 24.71
N LEU A 248 -12.76 -10.59 23.65
CA LEU A 248 -14.16 -10.18 23.47
C LEU A 248 -15.02 -11.23 22.75
N ALA A 249 -14.43 -12.34 22.28
CA ALA A 249 -15.05 -13.27 21.32
C ALA A 249 -15.72 -12.53 20.15
N ALA A 250 -15.06 -11.50 19.61
CA ALA A 250 -15.59 -10.60 18.60
C ALA A 250 -15.14 -11.02 17.20
N PRO A 251 -16.04 -11.30 16.25
CA PRO A 251 -15.64 -11.51 14.87
C PRO A 251 -14.95 -10.28 14.27
N VAL A 252 -13.98 -10.54 13.40
CA VAL A 252 -13.12 -9.53 12.79
C VAL A 252 -13.35 -9.47 11.29
N VAL A 253 -13.68 -8.31 10.77
CA VAL A 253 -13.70 -8.03 9.34
C VAL A 253 -12.55 -7.07 8.98
N THR A 254 -11.90 -7.29 7.85
CA THR A 254 -10.80 -6.43 7.40
C THR A 254 -11.16 -5.66 6.14
N THR A 255 -10.61 -4.46 5.99
CA THR A 255 -10.62 -3.72 4.73
C THR A 255 -9.62 -4.30 3.74
N ALA A 256 -9.62 -3.87 2.49
CA ALA A 256 -8.62 -4.27 1.50
C ALA A 256 -7.18 -3.98 1.99
N ASN A 257 -6.93 -2.80 2.55
CA ASN A 257 -5.63 -2.45 3.13
C ASN A 257 -5.35 -3.15 4.47
N GLY A 258 -6.37 -3.73 5.12
CA GLY A 258 -6.26 -4.56 6.32
C GLY A 258 -6.06 -6.05 6.04
N LYS A 259 -6.12 -6.49 4.77
CA LYS A 259 -6.00 -7.91 4.39
C LYS A 259 -4.77 -8.58 5.00
N ALA A 260 -4.96 -9.79 5.52
CA ALA A 260 -3.94 -10.58 6.23
C ALA A 260 -3.34 -9.89 7.50
N LEU A 261 -4.05 -8.95 8.11
CA LEU A 261 -3.65 -8.38 9.40
C LEU A 261 -3.86 -9.38 10.55
N VAL A 262 -4.92 -10.18 10.45
CA VAL A 262 -5.20 -11.38 11.22
C VAL A 262 -5.15 -12.56 10.26
N ASP A 263 -4.77 -13.75 10.73
CA ASP A 263 -4.82 -14.96 9.91
C ASP A 263 -6.25 -15.17 9.40
N GLU A 264 -6.44 -15.22 8.09
CA GLU A 264 -7.79 -15.30 7.49
C GLU A 264 -8.44 -16.67 7.72
N ASP A 265 -7.64 -17.69 8.13
CA ASP A 265 -8.12 -18.99 8.60
C ASP A 265 -8.50 -18.98 10.09
N HIS A 266 -8.30 -17.88 10.83
CA HIS A 266 -8.64 -17.79 12.24
C HIS A 266 -10.16 -17.92 12.46
N PRO A 267 -10.63 -18.61 13.52
CA PRO A 267 -12.06 -18.84 13.79
C PRO A 267 -12.94 -17.59 13.86
N LEU A 268 -12.37 -16.45 14.23
CA LEU A 268 -13.08 -15.17 14.31
C LEU A 268 -12.88 -14.29 13.06
N SER A 269 -12.07 -14.69 12.07
CA SER A 269 -11.77 -13.86 10.93
C SER A 269 -12.80 -14.01 9.81
N LEU A 270 -13.43 -12.92 9.40
CA LEU A 270 -14.26 -12.83 8.18
C LEU A 270 -13.43 -12.49 6.93
N GLY A 271 -12.15 -12.12 7.10
CA GLY A 271 -11.32 -11.62 6.00
C GLY A 271 -11.85 -10.31 5.42
N VAL A 272 -11.54 -10.04 4.13
CA VAL A 272 -12.05 -8.85 3.42
C VAL A 272 -13.48 -9.13 2.98
N SER A 273 -14.46 -8.59 3.69
CA SER A 273 -15.87 -8.93 3.49
C SER A 273 -16.85 -7.76 3.71
N LEU A 274 -16.36 -6.52 3.90
CA LEU A 274 -17.21 -5.35 4.11
C LEU A 274 -18.18 -5.05 2.96
N HIS A 275 -17.88 -5.54 1.77
CA HIS A 275 -18.72 -5.40 0.58
C HIS A 275 -19.90 -6.39 0.53
N SER A 276 -19.90 -7.44 1.36
CA SER A 276 -20.95 -8.47 1.37
C SER A 276 -22.20 -7.93 2.05
N PRO A 277 -23.39 -7.97 1.40
CA PRO A 277 -24.65 -7.60 2.03
C PRO A 277 -24.92 -8.32 3.35
N ALA A 278 -24.66 -9.62 3.44
CA ALA A 278 -24.84 -10.39 4.68
C ALA A 278 -23.92 -9.88 5.81
N VAL A 279 -22.68 -9.54 5.50
CA VAL A 279 -21.73 -8.99 6.47
C VAL A 279 -22.11 -7.56 6.86
N GLN A 280 -22.63 -6.75 5.94
CA GLN A 280 -23.14 -5.41 6.24
C GLN A 280 -24.36 -5.44 7.16
N GLU A 281 -25.35 -6.30 6.87
CA GLU A 281 -26.51 -6.51 7.74
C GLU A 281 -26.10 -6.98 9.14
N TRP A 282 -25.19 -7.94 9.20
CA TRP A 282 -24.60 -8.41 10.45
C TRP A 282 -23.90 -7.28 11.21
N LEU A 283 -23.01 -6.51 10.56
CA LEU A 283 -22.27 -5.43 11.19
C LEU A 283 -23.20 -4.33 11.71
N THR A 284 -24.24 -3.98 10.93
CA THR A 284 -25.27 -3.00 11.29
C THR A 284 -26.01 -3.41 12.58
N SER A 285 -26.19 -4.70 12.83
CA SER A 285 -26.89 -5.24 14.00
C SER A 285 -26.05 -5.32 15.28
N ARG A 286 -24.76 -4.99 15.22
CA ARG A 286 -23.85 -5.05 16.39
C ARG A 286 -24.19 -3.96 17.40
N ASP A 287 -24.03 -4.29 18.71
CA ASP A 287 -24.21 -3.31 19.78
C ASP A 287 -22.97 -2.43 19.99
N VAL A 288 -21.77 -2.97 19.72
CA VAL A 288 -20.51 -2.21 19.71
C VAL A 288 -19.65 -2.61 18.51
N VAL A 289 -19.21 -1.62 17.74
CA VAL A 289 -18.23 -1.79 16.66
C VAL A 289 -16.95 -1.05 17.02
N LEU A 290 -15.82 -1.75 17.06
CA LEU A 290 -14.49 -1.16 17.20
C LEU A 290 -13.80 -1.11 15.84
N ALA A 291 -13.70 0.09 15.27
CA ALA A 291 -13.02 0.35 13.99
C ALA A 291 -11.61 0.90 14.23
N VAL A 292 -10.58 0.18 13.76
CA VAL A 292 -9.17 0.51 13.99
C VAL A 292 -8.45 0.80 12.69
N GLY A 293 -7.97 2.03 12.53
CA GLY A 293 -7.15 2.45 11.39
C GLY A 293 -7.84 2.27 10.03
N THR A 294 -9.13 2.61 9.95
CA THR A 294 -9.93 2.53 8.73
C THR A 294 -10.76 3.79 8.51
N GLU A 295 -10.91 4.18 7.25
CA GLU A 295 -11.82 5.25 6.84
C GLU A 295 -13.28 4.78 6.77
N LEU A 296 -13.53 3.46 6.73
CA LEU A 296 -14.82 2.87 6.37
C LEU A 296 -15.30 3.41 5.01
N ALA A 297 -14.38 3.38 4.04
CA ALA A 297 -14.53 4.03 2.75
C ALA A 297 -15.47 3.27 1.81
N GLU A 298 -16.03 3.99 0.84
CA GLU A 298 -16.83 3.42 -0.26
C GLU A 298 -16.09 2.27 -0.96
N SER A 299 -14.77 2.38 -1.17
CA SER A 299 -13.95 1.36 -1.81
C SER A 299 -13.90 0.02 -1.06
N ASP A 300 -14.22 0.00 0.24
CA ASP A 300 -14.30 -1.22 1.05
C ASP A 300 -15.75 -1.73 1.19
N ILE A 301 -16.72 -0.82 1.24
CA ILE A 301 -18.13 -1.10 1.51
C ILE A 301 -18.92 -1.32 0.21
N TRP A 302 -18.47 -0.73 -0.89
CA TRP A 302 -19.11 -0.69 -2.22
C TRP A 302 -20.49 -0.04 -2.24
N THR A 303 -20.74 0.84 -1.29
CA THR A 303 -21.94 1.70 -1.26
C THR A 303 -21.53 3.14 -1.00
N ALA A 304 -22.19 4.09 -1.65
CA ALA A 304 -21.96 5.51 -1.43
C ALA A 304 -22.49 5.99 -0.06
N GLU A 305 -23.52 5.31 0.44
CA GLU A 305 -24.13 5.64 1.73
C GLU A 305 -23.40 4.93 2.88
N PRO A 306 -23.13 5.62 3.99
CA PRO A 306 -22.55 5.01 5.17
C PRO A 306 -23.44 3.88 5.74
N LEU A 307 -22.81 2.86 6.33
CA LEU A 307 -23.54 1.77 6.98
C LEU A 307 -24.37 2.31 8.16
N PRO A 308 -25.67 2.00 8.25
CA PRO A 308 -26.55 2.49 9.31
C PRO A 308 -26.38 1.68 10.60
N LEU A 309 -25.25 1.80 11.29
CA LEU A 309 -24.95 1.08 12.52
C LEU A 309 -26.02 1.39 13.59
N GLN A 310 -26.50 0.35 14.27
CA GLN A 310 -27.51 0.49 15.34
C GLN A 310 -26.88 0.64 16.72
N GLY A 311 -25.67 0.19 16.90
CA GLY A 311 -24.93 0.26 18.15
C GLY A 311 -23.86 1.36 18.15
N GLU A 312 -23.07 1.39 19.20
CA GLU A 312 -22.01 2.38 19.43
C GLU A 312 -20.78 2.13 18.56
N LEU A 313 -20.22 3.15 17.97
CA LEU A 313 -19.01 3.10 17.16
C LEU A 313 -17.81 3.68 17.91
N ILE A 314 -16.84 2.86 18.24
CA ILE A 314 -15.54 3.27 18.75
C ILE A 314 -14.57 3.33 17.56
N ARG A 315 -13.90 4.47 17.34
CA ARG A 315 -12.91 4.61 16.28
C ARG A 315 -11.53 4.93 16.83
N VAL A 316 -10.52 4.19 16.35
CA VAL A 316 -9.10 4.42 16.64
C VAL A 316 -8.42 4.87 15.35
N ASP A 317 -7.88 6.09 15.32
CA ASP A 317 -7.12 6.62 14.18
C ASP A 317 -6.10 7.67 14.65
N LEU A 318 -5.03 7.86 13.86
CA LEU A 318 -4.05 8.93 14.07
C LEU A 318 -4.59 10.32 13.70
N ASP A 319 -5.51 10.37 12.73
CA ASP A 319 -6.07 11.61 12.18
C ASP A 319 -7.39 11.95 12.88
N PRO A 320 -7.43 13.04 13.67
CA PRO A 320 -8.66 13.45 14.34
C PRO A 320 -9.82 13.77 13.38
N ALA A 321 -9.54 14.16 12.14
CA ALA A 321 -10.58 14.43 11.15
C ALA A 321 -11.36 13.16 10.79
N GLN A 322 -10.73 12.00 10.84
CA GLN A 322 -11.38 10.72 10.57
C GLN A 322 -12.44 10.33 11.60
N MET A 323 -12.37 10.87 12.81
CA MET A 323 -13.39 10.60 13.85
C MET A 323 -14.79 11.08 13.45
N TYR A 324 -14.87 12.01 12.52
CA TYR A 324 -16.11 12.65 12.10
C TYR A 324 -16.43 12.48 10.62
N ALA A 325 -15.51 11.86 9.85
CA ALA A 325 -15.70 11.64 8.43
C ALA A 325 -16.54 10.37 8.19
N GLY A 326 -17.47 10.43 7.25
CA GLY A 326 -18.35 9.33 6.88
C GLY A 326 -19.24 8.88 8.03
N LEU A 327 -18.78 7.95 8.86
CA LEU A 327 -19.44 7.48 10.08
C LEU A 327 -18.79 8.14 11.31
N PRO A 328 -19.45 9.14 11.96
CA PRO A 328 -18.95 9.74 13.19
C PRO A 328 -18.80 8.73 14.31
N ALA A 329 -17.71 8.83 15.07
CA ALA A 329 -17.49 8.00 16.23
C ALA A 329 -18.33 8.45 17.43
N ASP A 330 -18.94 7.51 18.16
CA ASP A 330 -19.52 7.77 19.48
C ASP A 330 -18.38 7.94 20.50
N VAL A 331 -17.36 7.09 20.42
CA VAL A 331 -16.14 7.23 21.21
C VAL A 331 -14.91 7.38 20.31
N PRO A 332 -14.41 8.61 20.12
CA PRO A 332 -13.20 8.86 19.33
C PRO A 332 -11.93 8.62 20.14
N LEU A 333 -11.06 7.75 19.65
CA LEU A 333 -9.74 7.45 20.21
C LEU A 333 -8.63 7.89 19.25
N VAL A 334 -8.20 9.14 19.38
CA VAL A 334 -7.17 9.72 18.51
C VAL A 334 -5.79 9.29 19.00
N GLY A 335 -5.20 8.27 18.37
CA GLY A 335 -3.93 7.72 18.80
C GLY A 335 -3.36 6.64 17.87
N ASP A 336 -2.16 6.20 18.19
CA ASP A 336 -1.52 5.03 17.57
C ASP A 336 -2.31 3.76 17.89
N ALA A 337 -2.52 2.92 16.89
CA ALA A 337 -3.36 1.73 17.04
C ALA A 337 -2.82 0.77 18.11
N ALA A 338 -1.52 0.45 18.10
CA ALA A 338 -0.94 -0.50 19.06
C ALA A 338 -0.98 0.05 20.47
N ALA A 339 -0.53 1.29 20.67
CA ALA A 339 -0.52 1.95 21.99
C ALA A 339 -1.93 2.14 22.55
N THR A 340 -2.92 2.44 21.68
CA THR A 340 -4.32 2.58 22.07
C THR A 340 -4.92 1.24 22.50
N LEU A 341 -4.69 0.17 21.73
CA LEU A 341 -5.20 -1.17 22.04
C LEU A 341 -4.56 -1.75 23.30
N ASP A 342 -3.25 -1.51 23.53
CA ASP A 342 -2.59 -1.88 24.77
C ASP A 342 -3.24 -1.19 25.99
N ALA A 343 -3.51 0.13 25.89
CA ALA A 343 -4.19 0.89 26.95
C ALA A 343 -5.64 0.40 27.16
N LEU A 344 -6.33 0.08 26.08
CA LEU A 344 -7.70 -0.45 26.13
C LEU A 344 -7.78 -1.82 26.82
N THR A 345 -6.85 -2.72 26.49
CA THR A 345 -6.74 -4.03 27.11
C THR A 345 -6.50 -3.91 28.62
N VAL A 346 -5.58 -3.03 29.03
CA VAL A 346 -5.32 -2.77 30.46
C VAL A 346 -6.57 -2.23 31.17
N ALA A 347 -7.30 -1.32 30.55
CA ALA A 347 -8.52 -0.76 31.13
C ALA A 347 -9.65 -1.80 31.24
N LEU A 348 -9.80 -2.67 30.25
CA LEU A 348 -10.72 -3.80 30.29
C LEU A 348 -10.41 -4.78 31.43
N ASP A 349 -9.15 -5.17 31.58
CA ASP A 349 -8.71 -6.10 32.63
C ASP A 349 -8.94 -5.50 34.04
N LEU A 350 -8.68 -4.20 34.22
CA LEU A 350 -8.94 -3.49 35.48
C LEU A 350 -10.46 -3.36 35.75
N GLY A 351 -11.27 -3.07 34.73
CA GLY A 351 -12.71 -3.01 34.83
C GLY A 351 -13.32 -4.34 35.22
N LEU A 352 -12.95 -5.42 34.55
CA LEU A 352 -13.38 -6.78 34.87
C LEU A 352 -12.95 -7.20 36.27
N ALA A 353 -11.75 -6.81 36.74
CA ALA A 353 -11.29 -7.09 38.10
C ALA A 353 -12.10 -6.33 39.16
N LEU A 354 -12.52 -5.10 38.89
CA LEU A 354 -13.36 -4.30 39.77
C LEU A 354 -14.81 -4.84 39.81
N GLU A 355 -15.38 -5.22 38.67
CA GLU A 355 -16.74 -5.81 38.62
C GLU A 355 -16.80 -7.19 39.28
N THR A 356 -15.79 -8.05 39.13
CA THR A 356 -15.70 -9.32 39.85
C THR A 356 -15.53 -9.14 41.34
N ALA A 357 -14.97 -8.01 41.79
CA ALA A 357 -14.88 -7.69 43.21
C ALA A 357 -16.18 -7.11 43.79
N VAL A 358 -17.04 -6.51 42.95
CA VAL A 358 -18.28 -5.82 43.37
C VAL A 358 -19.54 -6.64 43.11
N ALA A 359 -19.56 -7.48 42.08
CA ALA A 359 -20.72 -8.29 41.71
C ALA A 359 -20.33 -9.74 41.40
N ALA A 360 -20.47 -10.61 42.39
CA ALA A 360 -20.53 -12.06 42.15
C ALA A 360 -21.81 -12.37 41.31
N GLY A 361 -21.78 -12.16 40.00
CA GLY A 361 -22.94 -12.56 39.22
C GLY A 361 -23.02 -12.24 37.72
N HIS A 362 -22.26 -11.34 37.15
CA HIS A 362 -22.37 -11.04 35.71
C HIS A 362 -20.98 -10.82 35.05
N THR A 363 -20.32 -11.91 34.71
CA THR A 363 -19.31 -11.90 33.66
C THR A 363 -20.02 -12.18 32.35
N VAL A 364 -20.28 -11.17 31.54
CA VAL A 364 -20.64 -11.36 30.11
C VAL A 364 -19.36 -11.81 29.43
N THR A 365 -19.15 -13.11 29.38
CA THR A 365 -18.19 -13.71 28.47
C THR A 365 -18.97 -14.03 27.21
N ALA A 366 -18.78 -13.24 26.14
CA ALA A 366 -19.23 -13.67 24.82
C ALA A 366 -18.70 -15.09 24.58
N ASP A 367 -19.57 -15.99 24.14
CA ASP A 367 -19.21 -17.41 23.97
C ASP A 367 -18.38 -17.56 22.68
N PRO A 368 -17.08 -17.93 22.76
CA PRO A 368 -16.23 -18.10 21.59
C PRO A 368 -16.79 -19.10 20.56
N THR A 369 -17.58 -20.12 21.03
CA THR A 369 -18.20 -21.10 20.15
C THR A 369 -19.30 -20.47 19.32
N THR A 370 -20.09 -19.60 19.93
CA THR A 370 -21.16 -18.84 19.24
C THR A 370 -20.55 -17.91 18.21
N ALA A 371 -19.52 -17.14 18.57
CA ALA A 371 -18.81 -16.21 17.65
C ALA A 371 -18.16 -16.95 16.47
N HIS A 372 -17.55 -18.11 16.71
CA HIS A 372 -17.02 -18.96 15.66
C HIS A 372 -18.10 -19.47 14.71
N THR A 373 -19.21 -19.97 15.25
CA THR A 373 -20.36 -20.48 14.47
C THR A 373 -20.93 -19.34 13.58
N GLU A 374 -21.08 -18.15 14.15
CA GLU A 374 -21.53 -16.95 13.42
C GLU A 374 -20.56 -16.60 12.29
N THR A 375 -19.24 -16.59 12.56
CA THR A 375 -18.20 -16.32 11.56
C THR A 375 -18.26 -17.30 10.39
N VAL A 376 -18.42 -18.60 10.67
CA VAL A 376 -18.54 -19.64 9.63
C VAL A 376 -19.79 -19.41 8.78
N ALA A 377 -20.93 -19.12 9.42
CA ALA A 377 -22.19 -18.86 8.71
C ALA A 377 -22.09 -17.62 7.80
N LEU A 378 -21.46 -16.54 8.28
CA LEU A 378 -21.27 -15.32 7.51
C LEU A 378 -20.31 -15.51 6.32
N LYS A 379 -19.21 -16.28 6.50
CA LYS A 379 -18.34 -16.65 5.38
C LYS A 379 -19.11 -17.42 4.31
N ALA A 380 -19.92 -18.40 4.71
CA ALA A 380 -20.74 -19.16 3.78
C ALA A 380 -21.74 -18.26 3.03
N ALA A 381 -22.41 -17.35 3.73
CA ALA A 381 -23.36 -16.41 3.13
C ALA A 381 -22.66 -15.50 2.11
N ARG A 382 -21.53 -14.88 2.47
CA ARG A 382 -20.70 -14.08 1.55
C ARG A 382 -20.30 -14.87 0.30
N ASP A 383 -19.84 -16.12 0.47
CA ASP A 383 -19.38 -16.96 -0.63
C ASP A 383 -20.55 -17.37 -1.54
N ASP A 384 -21.76 -17.58 -0.97
CA ASP A 384 -22.95 -17.86 -1.76
C ASP A 384 -23.46 -16.63 -2.53
N GLU A 385 -23.39 -15.44 -1.94
CA GLU A 385 -23.72 -14.16 -2.61
C GLU A 385 -22.81 -13.90 -3.82
N SER A 386 -21.52 -14.17 -3.68
CA SER A 386 -20.51 -13.85 -4.71
C SER A 386 -20.31 -14.99 -5.72
N ARG A 387 -20.72 -16.23 -5.42
CA ARG A 387 -20.49 -17.42 -6.24
C ARG A 387 -20.90 -17.27 -7.73
N PRO A 388 -22.04 -16.68 -8.07
CA PRO A 388 -22.43 -16.55 -9.50
C PRO A 388 -21.41 -15.76 -10.33
N ARG A 389 -20.72 -14.79 -9.70
CA ARG A 389 -19.71 -13.94 -10.33
C ARG A 389 -18.32 -14.56 -10.22
N ASP A 390 -17.93 -15.05 -9.04
CA ASP A 390 -16.53 -15.29 -8.66
C ASP A 390 -16.09 -16.75 -8.86
N ALA A 391 -17.02 -17.70 -9.07
CA ALA A 391 -16.73 -19.14 -9.06
C ALA A 391 -15.62 -19.56 -10.04
N HIS A 392 -15.48 -18.88 -11.17
CA HIS A 392 -14.49 -19.22 -12.19
C HIS A 392 -13.05 -18.87 -11.77
N TRP A 393 -12.84 -17.89 -10.85
CA TRP A 393 -11.51 -17.56 -10.33
C TRP A 393 -11.08 -18.50 -9.18
N LEU A 394 -12.02 -19.06 -8.41
CA LEU A 394 -11.71 -19.77 -7.17
C LEU A 394 -10.69 -20.91 -7.33
N PRO A 395 -10.78 -21.79 -8.36
CA PRO A 395 -9.79 -22.86 -8.55
C PRO A 395 -8.38 -22.33 -8.83
N TYR A 396 -8.26 -21.21 -9.57
CA TYR A 396 -6.98 -20.57 -9.85
C TYR A 396 -6.40 -19.89 -8.62
N LEU A 397 -7.23 -19.25 -7.80
CA LEU A 397 -6.81 -18.64 -6.53
C LEU A 397 -6.33 -19.70 -5.53
N GLU A 398 -6.97 -20.88 -5.48
CA GLU A 398 -6.51 -21.99 -4.66
C GLU A 398 -5.16 -22.54 -5.17
N ALA A 399 -4.97 -22.62 -6.47
CA ALA A 399 -3.68 -22.98 -7.07
C ALA A 399 -2.57 -21.96 -6.72
N ILE A 400 -2.89 -20.67 -6.72
CA ILE A 400 -1.98 -19.60 -6.28
C ILE A 400 -1.66 -19.77 -4.81
N ARG A 401 -2.69 -19.92 -3.95
CA ARG A 401 -2.52 -20.12 -2.50
C ARG A 401 -1.59 -21.30 -2.21
N GLY A 402 -1.83 -22.42 -2.88
CA GLY A 402 -1.04 -23.64 -2.70
C GLY A 402 0.44 -23.53 -3.07
N ALA A 403 0.80 -22.58 -3.97
CA ALA A 403 2.17 -22.31 -4.38
C ALA A 403 2.90 -21.28 -3.50
N LEU A 404 2.16 -20.46 -2.74
CA LEU A 404 2.74 -19.37 -1.96
C LEU A 404 3.34 -19.83 -0.64
N ALA A 405 4.52 -19.29 -0.33
CA ALA A 405 5.08 -19.37 1.03
C ALA A 405 4.24 -18.57 2.02
N PRO A 406 4.23 -18.95 3.31
CA PRO A 406 3.41 -18.26 4.33
C PRO A 406 3.72 -16.78 4.52
N ASP A 407 4.88 -16.31 4.06
CA ASP A 407 5.34 -14.92 4.15
C ASP A 407 5.42 -14.24 2.77
N ALA A 408 4.79 -14.79 1.75
CA ALA A 408 4.78 -14.22 0.41
C ALA A 408 4.22 -12.80 0.38
N VAL A 409 4.63 -12.02 -0.61
CA VAL A 409 4.04 -10.72 -0.93
C VAL A 409 3.22 -10.86 -2.21
N VAL A 410 1.97 -10.50 -2.15
CA VAL A 410 1.07 -10.44 -3.30
C VAL A 410 0.79 -8.96 -3.58
N THR A 411 1.03 -8.52 -4.80
CA THR A 411 0.60 -7.21 -5.29
C THR A 411 -0.51 -7.41 -6.30
N SER A 412 -1.53 -6.58 -6.27
CA SER A 412 -2.68 -6.73 -7.16
C SER A 412 -3.04 -5.42 -7.84
N ASP A 413 -3.69 -5.50 -8.96
CA ASP A 413 -4.17 -4.36 -9.73
C ASP A 413 -5.65 -4.06 -9.44
N SER A 414 -6.15 -2.94 -9.93
CA SER A 414 -7.58 -2.64 -9.96
C SER A 414 -8.22 -3.43 -11.12
N ALA A 415 -8.51 -4.71 -10.89
CA ALA A 415 -9.07 -5.66 -11.85
C ALA A 415 -10.06 -6.60 -11.16
N GLN A 416 -11.08 -7.09 -11.90
CA GLN A 416 -12.13 -7.95 -11.35
C GLN A 416 -11.57 -9.18 -10.62
N CYS A 417 -10.62 -9.90 -11.21
CA CYS A 417 -9.94 -11.03 -10.58
C CYS A 417 -9.22 -10.67 -9.26
N CYS A 418 -8.89 -9.39 -9.06
CA CYS A 418 -8.22 -8.90 -7.86
C CYS A 418 -9.22 -8.47 -6.77
N TYR A 419 -10.15 -7.55 -7.08
CA TYR A 419 -11.05 -7.03 -6.05
C TYR A 419 -12.27 -7.93 -5.79
N TYR A 420 -12.80 -8.61 -6.81
CA TYR A 420 -13.84 -9.64 -6.62
C TYR A 420 -13.26 -11.01 -6.28
N GLY A 421 -12.13 -11.38 -6.92
CA GLY A 421 -11.48 -12.67 -6.71
C GLY A 421 -10.55 -12.69 -5.51
N ALA A 422 -9.35 -12.12 -5.65
CA ALA A 422 -8.26 -12.34 -4.71
C ALA A 422 -8.46 -11.65 -3.35
N LEU A 423 -9.07 -10.46 -3.28
CA LEU A 423 -9.32 -9.78 -2.01
C LEU A 423 -10.17 -10.62 -1.06
N PRO A 424 -11.36 -11.12 -1.42
CA PRO A 424 -12.17 -11.92 -0.51
C PRO A 424 -11.74 -13.39 -0.42
N HIS A 425 -11.19 -13.99 -1.50
CA HIS A 425 -11.06 -15.46 -1.61
C HIS A 425 -9.63 -16.00 -1.56
N LEU A 426 -8.59 -15.18 -1.81
CA LEU A 426 -7.20 -15.63 -1.61
C LEU A 426 -6.85 -15.54 -0.12
N THR A 427 -7.06 -16.63 0.61
CA THR A 427 -6.79 -16.70 2.04
C THR A 427 -5.29 -16.59 2.35
N LEU A 428 -4.91 -15.65 3.19
CA LEU A 428 -3.55 -15.37 3.59
C LEU A 428 -3.38 -15.35 5.11
N GLY A 429 -2.20 -15.78 5.59
CA GLY A 429 -1.82 -15.64 7.00
C GLY A 429 -1.14 -14.30 7.27
N ARG A 430 -1.09 -13.87 8.53
CA ARG A 430 -0.54 -12.57 8.98
C ARG A 430 0.92 -12.30 8.65
N ARG A 431 1.70 -13.31 8.26
CA ARG A 431 3.08 -13.14 7.78
C ARG A 431 3.15 -12.70 6.33
N ALA A 432 2.12 -12.97 5.54
CA ALA A 432 2.00 -12.51 4.17
C ALA A 432 1.73 -10.99 4.10
N ARG A 433 1.84 -10.43 2.91
CA ARG A 433 1.42 -9.07 2.59
C ARG A 433 0.58 -9.10 1.33
N TYR A 434 -0.51 -8.35 1.35
CA TYR A 434 -1.32 -8.09 0.16
C TYR A 434 -1.35 -6.58 -0.08
N LEU A 435 -0.92 -6.15 -1.25
CA LEU A 435 -0.85 -4.74 -1.64
C LEU A 435 -1.83 -4.49 -2.79
N HIS A 436 -2.78 -3.60 -2.58
CA HIS A 436 -3.84 -3.28 -3.53
C HIS A 436 -3.99 -1.75 -3.63
N PRO A 437 -4.22 -1.20 -4.84
CA PRO A 437 -4.54 0.21 -5.01
C PRO A 437 -6.02 0.45 -4.73
N THR A 438 -6.37 0.82 -3.48
CA THR A 438 -7.77 0.94 -3.08
C THR A 438 -8.39 2.27 -3.47
N GLY A 439 -8.19 3.29 -2.68
CA GLY A 439 -9.03 4.49 -2.71
C GLY A 439 -8.90 5.36 -3.96
N PHE A 440 -7.77 5.34 -4.68
CA PHE A 440 -7.59 6.06 -5.94
C PHE A 440 -7.85 5.17 -7.17
N GLY A 441 -7.86 3.84 -6.97
CA GLY A 441 -8.25 2.85 -7.97
C GLY A 441 -7.39 2.87 -9.25
N THR A 442 -6.09 3.14 -9.14
CA THR A 442 -5.22 3.26 -10.31
C THR A 442 -4.97 1.92 -10.98
N LEU A 443 -4.93 1.93 -12.32
CA LEU A 443 -4.52 0.78 -13.14
C LEU A 443 -2.99 0.73 -13.29
N GLY A 444 -2.46 -0.49 -13.45
CA GLY A 444 -1.04 -0.72 -13.67
C GLY A 444 -0.18 -0.71 -12.41
N TYR A 445 -0.77 -0.88 -11.24
CA TYR A 445 -0.06 -0.89 -9.96
C TYR A 445 0.73 -2.20 -9.72
N ALA A 446 0.15 -3.36 -10.04
CA ALA A 446 0.62 -4.65 -9.57
C ALA A 446 2.09 -4.96 -9.92
N LEU A 447 2.49 -4.80 -11.18
CA LEU A 447 3.84 -5.14 -11.65
C LEU A 447 4.93 -4.23 -11.05
N PRO A 448 4.86 -2.89 -11.14
CA PRO A 448 5.85 -2.03 -10.50
C PRO A 448 5.85 -2.14 -8.98
N ALA A 449 4.70 -2.36 -8.35
CA ALA A 449 4.62 -2.65 -6.92
C ALA A 449 5.36 -3.95 -6.55
N ALA A 450 5.26 -5.00 -7.38
CA ALA A 450 6.02 -6.23 -7.19
C ALA A 450 7.53 -6.00 -7.29
N ILE A 451 7.99 -5.11 -8.19
CA ILE A 451 9.39 -4.69 -8.27
C ILE A 451 9.82 -4.02 -6.96
N GLY A 452 9.02 -3.10 -6.44
CA GLY A 452 9.28 -2.42 -5.16
C GLY A 452 9.29 -3.38 -3.98
N ALA A 453 8.34 -4.30 -3.93
CA ALA A 453 8.28 -5.36 -2.92
C ALA A 453 9.50 -6.29 -2.99
N LYS A 454 9.94 -6.65 -4.21
CA LYS A 454 11.14 -7.49 -4.39
C LYS A 454 12.42 -6.77 -3.97
N ALA A 455 12.52 -5.47 -4.20
CA ALA A 455 13.61 -4.65 -3.68
C ALA A 455 13.62 -4.59 -2.13
N ALA A 456 12.43 -4.56 -1.53
CA ALA A 456 12.25 -4.53 -0.08
C ALA A 456 12.60 -5.87 0.60
N CYS A 457 12.26 -6.98 -0.04
CA CYS A 457 12.42 -8.33 0.53
C CYS A 457 12.88 -9.33 -0.56
N PRO A 458 14.17 -9.27 -0.96
CA PRO A 458 14.69 -10.08 -2.08
C PRO A 458 14.55 -11.59 -1.89
N ASP A 459 14.54 -12.06 -0.65
CA ASP A 459 14.48 -13.48 -0.30
C ASP A 459 13.05 -14.03 -0.22
N ARG A 460 12.02 -13.16 -0.21
CA ARG A 460 10.61 -13.57 -0.16
C ARG A 460 10.06 -13.81 -1.56
N GLN A 461 9.07 -14.70 -1.63
CA GLN A 461 8.27 -14.83 -2.85
C GLN A 461 7.44 -13.56 -3.08
N VAL A 462 7.41 -13.10 -4.33
CA VAL A 462 6.59 -11.96 -4.76
C VAL A 462 5.80 -12.37 -5.99
N VAL A 463 4.48 -12.14 -5.94
CA VAL A 463 3.55 -12.42 -7.04
C VAL A 463 2.73 -11.17 -7.33
N ALA A 464 2.69 -10.75 -8.59
CA ALA A 464 1.77 -9.73 -9.09
C ALA A 464 0.53 -10.38 -9.70
N LEU A 465 -0.66 -9.91 -9.34
CA LEU A 465 -1.94 -10.30 -9.94
C LEU A 465 -2.51 -9.11 -10.70
N SER A 466 -2.88 -9.30 -11.96
CA SER A 466 -3.41 -8.23 -12.80
C SER A 466 -4.44 -8.76 -13.81
N GLY A 467 -5.28 -7.87 -14.32
CA GLY A 467 -6.00 -8.07 -15.56
C GLY A 467 -5.15 -7.62 -16.77
N ASP A 468 -5.48 -8.09 -17.95
CA ASP A 468 -4.77 -7.75 -19.19
C ASP A 468 -4.82 -6.23 -19.49
N GLY A 469 -5.97 -5.59 -19.25
CA GLY A 469 -6.14 -4.15 -19.44
C GLY A 469 -5.27 -3.32 -18.48
N GLY A 470 -5.27 -3.64 -17.18
CA GLY A 470 -4.48 -2.96 -16.17
C GLY A 470 -2.98 -3.13 -16.38
N LEU A 471 -2.53 -4.34 -16.71
CA LEU A 471 -1.12 -4.61 -16.97
C LEU A 471 -0.53 -3.72 -18.07
N GLN A 472 -1.30 -3.41 -19.12
CA GLN A 472 -0.81 -2.61 -20.25
C GLN A 472 -0.44 -1.17 -19.87
N PHE A 473 -0.91 -0.64 -18.73
CA PHE A 473 -0.47 0.66 -18.21
C PHE A 473 0.98 0.66 -17.71
N SER A 474 1.53 -0.52 -17.39
CA SER A 474 2.87 -0.64 -16.81
C SER A 474 3.68 -1.83 -17.38
N ILE A 475 3.27 -2.42 -18.49
CA ILE A 475 3.89 -3.62 -19.08
C ILE A 475 5.39 -3.43 -19.39
N GLN A 476 5.83 -2.21 -19.71
CA GLN A 476 7.24 -1.86 -19.92
C GLN A 476 8.11 -2.14 -18.70
N GLU A 477 7.52 -2.23 -17.49
CA GLU A 477 8.25 -2.55 -16.26
C GLU A 477 8.71 -4.01 -16.21
N LEU A 478 8.26 -4.87 -17.13
CA LEU A 478 8.86 -6.19 -17.34
C LEU A 478 10.37 -6.09 -17.65
N ALA A 479 10.79 -5.04 -18.39
CA ALA A 479 12.21 -4.79 -18.62
C ALA A 479 12.96 -4.37 -17.34
N THR A 480 12.30 -3.64 -16.45
CA THR A 480 12.84 -3.30 -15.12
C THR A 480 12.96 -4.54 -14.25
N ALA A 481 11.92 -5.38 -14.22
CA ALA A 481 11.93 -6.65 -13.50
C ALA A 481 13.02 -7.61 -14.02
N ALA A 482 13.20 -7.70 -15.35
CA ALA A 482 14.25 -8.52 -15.95
C ALA A 482 15.65 -8.05 -15.54
N ALA A 483 15.86 -6.75 -15.40
CA ALA A 483 17.14 -6.19 -14.96
C ALA A 483 17.48 -6.52 -13.49
N LEU A 484 16.49 -6.86 -12.66
CA LEU A 484 16.73 -7.28 -11.28
C LEU A 484 17.36 -8.68 -11.18
N GLN A 485 17.18 -9.53 -12.19
CA GLN A 485 17.65 -10.91 -12.20
C GLN A 485 17.19 -11.71 -10.96
N GLN A 486 15.96 -11.48 -10.53
CA GLN A 486 15.35 -12.14 -9.37
C GLN A 486 14.01 -12.77 -9.75
N PRO A 487 13.59 -13.85 -9.04
CA PRO A 487 12.28 -14.45 -9.28
C PRO A 487 11.14 -13.44 -9.00
N LEU A 488 10.29 -13.23 -9.99
CA LEU A 488 9.09 -12.42 -9.89
C LEU A 488 8.01 -13.00 -10.80
N ALA A 489 6.95 -13.51 -10.21
CA ALA A 489 5.82 -14.06 -10.96
C ALA A 489 4.76 -12.99 -11.21
N VAL A 490 4.21 -12.95 -12.42
CA VAL A 490 3.11 -12.07 -12.82
C VAL A 490 2.01 -12.95 -13.39
N VAL A 491 0.88 -13.05 -12.69
CA VAL A 491 -0.30 -13.80 -13.15
C VAL A 491 -1.31 -12.80 -13.71
N VAL A 492 -1.70 -13.00 -14.95
CA VAL A 492 -2.60 -12.10 -15.68
C VAL A 492 -3.85 -12.87 -16.09
N PHE A 493 -4.99 -12.44 -15.60
CA PHE A 493 -6.29 -12.91 -16.05
C PHE A 493 -6.70 -12.08 -17.28
N ASP A 494 -6.85 -12.72 -18.42
CA ASP A 494 -7.04 -12.07 -19.72
C ASP A 494 -8.47 -12.27 -20.20
N ASN A 495 -9.32 -11.23 -20.02
CA ASN A 495 -10.67 -11.14 -20.56
C ASN A 495 -10.75 -10.25 -21.81
N SER A 496 -9.61 -9.86 -22.36
CA SER A 496 -9.45 -9.04 -23.57
C SER A 496 -10.08 -7.64 -23.46
N GLY A 497 -9.99 -6.99 -22.28
CA GLY A 497 -10.48 -5.63 -22.15
C GLY A 497 -10.70 -5.13 -20.73
N TYR A 498 -11.52 -4.07 -20.64
CA TYR A 498 -11.96 -3.49 -19.37
C TYR A 498 -13.29 -4.14 -18.94
N GLY A 499 -13.22 -5.37 -18.40
CA GLY A 499 -14.38 -6.17 -18.05
C GLY A 499 -15.39 -5.44 -17.17
N GLU A 500 -14.93 -4.77 -16.09
CA GLU A 500 -15.80 -4.03 -15.18
C GLU A 500 -16.64 -2.97 -15.89
N ILE A 501 -16.01 -2.18 -16.74
CA ILE A 501 -16.71 -1.10 -17.45
C ILE A 501 -17.65 -1.67 -18.51
N ARG A 502 -17.30 -2.80 -19.14
CA ARG A 502 -18.17 -3.54 -20.05
C ARG A 502 -19.45 -3.99 -19.33
N ASP A 503 -19.28 -4.57 -18.14
CA ASP A 503 -20.39 -5.09 -17.34
C ASP A 503 -21.29 -3.96 -16.83
N GLU A 504 -20.70 -2.83 -16.40
CA GLU A 504 -21.47 -1.64 -16.02
C GLU A 504 -22.27 -1.05 -17.20
N MET A 505 -21.69 -0.97 -18.40
CA MET A 505 -22.40 -0.52 -19.59
C MET A 505 -23.58 -1.43 -19.90
N ASN A 506 -23.35 -2.76 -19.88
CA ASN A 506 -24.42 -3.74 -20.09
C ASN A 506 -25.53 -3.62 -19.02
N ALA A 507 -25.19 -3.46 -17.75
CA ALA A 507 -26.15 -3.29 -16.66
C ALA A 507 -27.01 -2.03 -16.80
N ARG A 508 -26.45 -0.97 -17.40
CA ARG A 508 -27.21 0.27 -17.74
C ARG A 508 -28.04 0.14 -19.01
N GLY A 509 -27.87 -0.93 -19.79
CA GLY A 509 -28.49 -1.11 -21.09
C GLY A 509 -27.78 -0.37 -22.22
N ASP A 510 -26.56 0.08 -22.00
CA ASP A 510 -25.72 0.72 -23.00
C ASP A 510 -24.95 -0.35 -23.81
N ALA A 511 -24.73 -0.08 -25.09
CA ALA A 511 -23.83 -0.93 -25.87
C ALA A 511 -22.37 -0.69 -25.45
N PRO A 512 -21.58 -1.75 -25.14
CA PRO A 512 -20.17 -1.61 -24.81
C PRO A 512 -19.39 -0.83 -25.86
N LEU A 513 -18.63 0.19 -25.45
CA LEU A 513 -17.85 1.04 -26.34
C LEU A 513 -16.46 1.27 -25.78
N ALA A 514 -15.42 1.02 -26.59
CA ALA A 514 -14.01 1.23 -26.25
C ALA A 514 -13.50 0.40 -25.03
N VAL A 515 -14.17 -0.69 -24.72
CA VAL A 515 -13.84 -1.57 -23.59
C VAL A 515 -13.26 -2.91 -24.03
N ASP A 516 -13.42 -3.28 -25.29
CA ASP A 516 -12.81 -4.48 -25.88
C ASP A 516 -11.46 -4.13 -26.50
N HIS A 517 -10.46 -4.93 -26.19
CA HIS A 517 -9.11 -4.74 -26.70
C HIS A 517 -8.78 -5.77 -27.79
N ALA A 518 -7.95 -5.35 -28.75
CA ALA A 518 -7.32 -6.31 -29.63
C ALA A 518 -6.42 -7.26 -28.80
N ARG A 519 -6.54 -8.56 -29.00
CA ARG A 519 -5.73 -9.54 -28.30
C ARG A 519 -4.24 -9.33 -28.56
N VAL A 520 -3.48 -9.25 -27.50
CA VAL A 520 -2.04 -9.11 -27.49
C VAL A 520 -1.43 -10.40 -26.94
N ASP A 521 -0.43 -10.95 -27.61
CA ASP A 521 0.34 -12.07 -27.05
C ASP A 521 1.25 -11.55 -25.91
N LEU A 522 0.67 -11.46 -24.71
CA LEU A 522 1.36 -10.98 -23.50
C LEU A 522 2.53 -11.89 -23.11
N ALA A 523 2.42 -13.20 -23.38
CA ALA A 523 3.51 -14.15 -23.13
C ALA A 523 4.71 -13.90 -24.08
N ALA A 524 4.46 -13.56 -25.34
CA ALA A 524 5.52 -13.16 -26.27
C ALA A 524 6.14 -11.81 -25.87
N LEU A 525 5.35 -10.85 -25.41
CA LEU A 525 5.87 -9.58 -24.90
C LEU A 525 6.78 -9.78 -23.69
N ALA A 526 6.42 -10.66 -22.76
CA ALA A 526 7.29 -10.95 -21.61
C ALA A 526 8.66 -11.47 -22.06
N ARG A 527 8.69 -12.36 -23.06
CA ARG A 527 9.94 -12.85 -23.65
C ARG A 527 10.74 -11.73 -24.36
N ALA A 528 10.04 -10.84 -25.04
CA ALA A 528 10.69 -9.70 -25.73
C ALA A 528 11.32 -8.71 -24.73
N TYR A 529 10.77 -8.59 -23.52
CA TYR A 529 11.33 -7.77 -22.44
C TYR A 529 12.43 -8.50 -21.64
N GLY A 530 12.81 -9.72 -22.01
CA GLY A 530 13.89 -10.46 -21.35
C GLY A 530 13.44 -11.36 -20.19
N GLY A 531 12.15 -11.55 -20.02
CA GLY A 531 11.56 -12.50 -19.06
C GLY A 531 11.10 -13.80 -19.71
N HIS A 532 10.28 -14.55 -18.99
CA HIS A 532 9.58 -15.73 -19.48
C HIS A 532 8.10 -15.44 -19.64
N GLY A 533 7.47 -16.11 -20.60
CA GLY A 533 6.03 -16.00 -20.84
C GLY A 533 5.41 -17.36 -21.14
N ALA A 534 4.31 -17.67 -20.46
CA ALA A 534 3.55 -18.91 -20.59
C ALA A 534 2.05 -18.63 -20.51
N THR A 535 1.24 -19.61 -20.94
CA THR A 535 -0.23 -19.58 -20.80
C THR A 535 -0.65 -20.80 -19.98
N ALA A 536 -1.52 -20.60 -19.00
CA ALA A 536 -2.13 -21.65 -18.20
C ALA A 536 -3.61 -21.77 -18.54
N HIS A 537 -4.03 -22.93 -19.02
CA HIS A 537 -5.44 -23.21 -19.38
C HIS A 537 -6.18 -23.98 -18.28
N SER A 538 -5.49 -24.33 -17.19
CA SER A 538 -6.11 -24.94 -16.01
C SER A 538 -5.43 -24.49 -14.72
N PRO A 539 -6.10 -24.63 -13.57
CA PRO A 539 -5.49 -24.37 -12.26
C PRO A 539 -4.22 -25.22 -12.00
N GLU A 540 -4.17 -26.46 -12.46
CA GLU A 540 -3.02 -27.35 -12.31
C GLU A 540 -1.81 -26.87 -13.16
N GLU A 541 -2.06 -26.39 -14.37
CA GLU A 541 -1.03 -25.77 -15.19
C GLU A 541 -0.51 -24.48 -14.53
N LEU A 542 -1.41 -23.65 -14.00
CA LEU A 542 -1.03 -22.44 -13.26
C LEU A 542 -0.14 -22.79 -12.07
N ALA A 543 -0.54 -23.75 -11.23
CA ALA A 543 0.23 -24.18 -10.07
C ALA A 543 1.66 -24.61 -10.45
N LYS A 544 1.80 -25.39 -11.52
CA LYS A 544 3.11 -25.86 -12.02
C LYS A 544 3.98 -24.71 -12.55
N LEU A 545 3.40 -23.83 -13.37
CA LEU A 545 4.10 -22.68 -13.94
C LEU A 545 4.51 -21.70 -12.84
N LEU A 546 3.63 -21.43 -11.91
CA LEU A 546 3.87 -20.52 -10.79
C LEU A 546 4.98 -21.05 -9.87
N SER A 547 4.97 -22.34 -9.53
CA SER A 547 6.04 -22.97 -8.73
C SER A 547 7.41 -22.81 -9.40
N THR A 548 7.47 -22.89 -10.73
CA THR A 548 8.70 -22.66 -11.50
C THR A 548 9.09 -21.19 -11.51
N ALA A 549 8.12 -20.29 -11.73
CA ALA A 549 8.32 -18.84 -11.78
C ALA A 549 8.89 -18.28 -10.47
N LEU A 550 8.44 -18.82 -9.33
CA LEU A 550 8.86 -18.38 -8.00
C LEU A 550 10.33 -18.67 -7.65
N ILE A 551 10.99 -19.51 -8.42
CA ILE A 551 12.42 -19.86 -8.23
C ILE A 551 13.30 -19.48 -9.43
N THR A 552 12.72 -19.07 -10.54
CA THR A 552 13.46 -18.69 -11.76
C THR A 552 13.95 -17.24 -11.62
N PRO A 553 15.27 -16.96 -11.76
CA PRO A 553 15.84 -15.63 -11.53
C PRO A 553 15.55 -14.66 -12.70
N ALA A 554 14.28 -14.51 -13.05
CA ALA A 554 13.76 -13.61 -14.08
C ALA A 554 12.25 -13.40 -13.85
N PRO A 555 11.65 -12.32 -14.35
CA PRO A 555 10.21 -12.20 -14.34
C PRO A 555 9.58 -13.28 -15.23
N THR A 556 8.52 -13.89 -14.73
CA THR A 556 7.74 -14.87 -15.49
C THR A 556 6.29 -14.40 -15.52
N LEU A 557 5.77 -14.09 -16.71
CA LEU A 557 4.38 -13.72 -16.92
C LEU A 557 3.60 -14.97 -17.33
N ILE A 558 2.55 -15.27 -16.58
CA ILE A 558 1.64 -16.39 -16.80
C ILE A 558 0.26 -15.83 -17.13
N VAL A 559 -0.19 -16.04 -18.35
CA VAL A 559 -1.52 -15.64 -18.81
C VAL A 559 -2.53 -16.72 -18.47
N VAL A 560 -3.62 -16.37 -17.83
CA VAL A 560 -4.80 -17.20 -17.61
C VAL A 560 -5.91 -16.63 -18.51
N PRO A 561 -6.20 -17.27 -19.66
CA PRO A 561 -7.28 -16.80 -20.52
C PRO A 561 -8.63 -16.97 -19.83
N GLU A 562 -9.44 -15.91 -19.81
CA GLU A 562 -10.82 -15.97 -19.41
C GLU A 562 -11.68 -16.12 -20.67
N GLU A 563 -12.66 -17.00 -20.64
CA GLU A 563 -13.65 -17.07 -21.72
C GLU A 563 -14.46 -15.77 -21.67
N SER A 564 -14.57 -15.08 -22.80
CA SER A 564 -15.49 -13.93 -22.92
C SER A 564 -16.90 -14.44 -22.66
N ALA A 565 -17.50 -13.96 -21.56
CA ALA A 565 -18.86 -14.30 -21.16
C ALA A 565 -19.89 -13.87 -22.20
#